data_86f893fd3a928d782c8d80973731ba00
#
_entry.id   86f893fd3a928d782c8d80973731ba00
#
_cell.length_a   1.000
_cell.length_b   1.000
_cell.length_c   1.000
_cell.angle_alpha   90.00
_cell.angle_beta   90.00
_cell.angle_gamma   90.00
#
_symmetry.space_group_name_H-M   'P 1'
#
loop_
_entity.id
_entity.type
_entity.pdbx_description
1 polymer ?
#
loop_
_entity_poly.entity_id
_entity_poly.type
_entity_poly.pdbx_seq_one_letter_code
_entity_poly.pdbx_strand_id
1 'polypeptide(L)'
;VSTFRADRLSYIMVSKKRSRNLAGQGPAPSKRQDSLLSAERLKATVRVASEIAHELNTPLGGILMYSHLLLEDLAEDDQHREKIVKINKLAHRCKIIVQGLLDFAHEETPHPKSVQINRILRNVIGFLEDHVLLRNITIQTDLDPALPVVAGDENQLEQVFVNLIINAAQSMDGRGTLTLRTELASDVNQVRIECLDTGCGITDEHLGRIFEPFFTTKKKDKGTGLGLSICHGIVQRHGGTMTVESSKGQGSTFTIRLPAAEMDLAPRAEQAVTL
;
A
#
# COMPACT_ATOMS: atom_id res chain seq x y z
N VAL A 1 4.93 13.76 -65.75
CA VAL A 1 4.18 12.95 -66.69
C VAL A 1 3.26 12.10 -65.87
N SER A 2 2.03 12.55 -65.84
CA SER A 2 0.78 11.89 -66.17
C SER A 2 0.20 10.99 -65.06
N THR A 3 -0.76 11.46 -64.34
CA THR A 3 -2.23 11.53 -64.49
C THR A 3 -2.95 10.19 -64.44
N PHE A 4 -3.95 10.15 -63.65
CA PHE A 4 -5.38 9.82 -63.74
C PHE A 4 -5.79 9.08 -62.45
N ARG A 5 -6.60 9.64 -61.54
CA ARG A 5 -8.03 10.04 -61.57
C ARG A 5 -9.01 8.84 -61.55
N ALA A 6 -9.72 8.78 -60.43
CA ALA A 6 -11.20 8.60 -60.27
C ALA A 6 -11.79 7.27 -60.83
N ASP A 7 -12.71 6.64 -60.25
CA ASP A 7 -14.07 6.97 -59.84
C ASP A 7 -14.76 5.73 -59.23
N ARG A 8 -15.54 5.92 -58.18
CA ARG A 8 -17.00 5.79 -58.07
C ARG A 8 -17.65 4.41 -58.06
N LEU A 9 -18.50 4.31 -57.08
CA LEU A 9 -19.90 3.83 -57.06
C LEU A 9 -20.20 2.36 -56.77
N SER A 10 -20.80 2.22 -55.62
CA SER A 10 -22.13 1.64 -55.39
C SER A 10 -22.40 0.24 -55.90
N TYR A 11 -22.64 -0.68 -55.01
CA TYR A 11 -23.75 -1.62 -55.22
C TYR A 11 -24.44 -1.95 -53.88
N ILE A 12 -25.62 -1.38 -53.74
CA ILE A 12 -26.69 -1.86 -52.88
C ILE A 12 -27.31 -3.05 -53.60
N MET A 13 -27.39 -4.21 -52.96
CA MET A 13 -28.52 -5.11 -53.25
C MET A 13 -28.89 -5.94 -52.03
N VAL A 14 -30.09 -5.69 -51.63
CA VAL A 14 -30.98 -6.38 -50.74
C VAL A 14 -31.16 -7.84 -51.17
N SER A 15 -31.05 -8.78 -50.25
CA SER A 15 -31.81 -10.03 -50.34
C SER A 15 -32.32 -10.44 -48.94
N LYS A 16 -33.63 -10.32 -48.79
CA LYS A 16 -34.45 -10.97 -47.78
C LYS A 16 -34.42 -12.48 -47.98
N LYS A 17 -34.21 -13.28 -46.91
CA LYS A 17 -35.23 -14.27 -46.47
C LYS A 17 -34.75 -15.14 -45.32
N ARG A 18 -35.62 -15.10 -44.30
CA ARG A 18 -36.13 -16.20 -43.45
C ARG A 18 -35.18 -16.83 -42.40
N SER A 19 -35.41 -16.43 -41.17
CA SER A 19 -36.27 -17.10 -40.15
C SER A 19 -35.80 -18.42 -39.59
N ARG A 20 -35.72 -18.41 -38.24
CA ARG A 20 -35.71 -19.51 -37.25
C ARG A 20 -34.33 -20.01 -36.87
N ASN A 21 -33.83 -19.71 -35.65
CA ASN A 21 -34.32 -20.36 -34.45
C ASN A 21 -33.89 -19.60 -33.19
N LEU A 22 -34.83 -19.46 -32.33
CA LEU A 22 -34.73 -19.16 -30.92
C LEU A 22 -33.83 -20.15 -30.20
N ALA A 23 -32.90 -19.64 -29.41
CA ALA A 23 -32.61 -20.19 -28.10
C ALA A 23 -31.71 -19.21 -27.31
N GLY A 24 -32.26 -18.53 -26.33
CA GLY A 24 -31.66 -18.30 -25.04
C GLY A 24 -30.34 -17.55 -24.97
N GLN A 25 -30.28 -16.27 -25.39
CA GLN A 25 -29.31 -15.36 -24.79
C GLN A 25 -30.11 -14.40 -23.91
N GLY A 26 -30.05 -14.64 -22.60
CA GLY A 26 -30.47 -13.68 -21.59
C GLY A 26 -29.69 -12.35 -21.79
N PRO A 27 -30.25 -11.21 -21.35
CA PRO A 27 -29.60 -9.92 -21.50
C PRO A 27 -28.20 -9.98 -20.92
N ALA A 28 -27.21 -9.50 -21.67
CA ALA A 28 -25.85 -9.38 -21.19
C ALA A 28 -25.85 -8.62 -19.85
N PRO A 29 -25.14 -9.12 -18.81
CA PRO A 29 -25.13 -8.48 -17.52
C PRO A 29 -24.66 -7.03 -17.67
N SER A 30 -25.42 -6.10 -17.10
CA SER A 30 -25.06 -4.69 -17.15
C SER A 30 -23.75 -4.48 -16.39
N LYS A 31 -22.88 -3.54 -16.83
CA LYS A 31 -21.60 -3.20 -16.17
C LYS A 31 -21.76 -3.00 -14.64
N ARG A 32 -22.95 -2.65 -14.19
CA ARG A 32 -23.32 -2.47 -12.78
C ARG A 32 -23.52 -3.82 -12.05
N GLN A 33 -23.97 -4.84 -12.74
CA GLN A 33 -24.17 -6.19 -12.20
C GLN A 33 -22.83 -6.93 -12.09
N ASP A 34 -21.92 -6.75 -13.06
CA ASP A 34 -20.56 -7.32 -13.00
C ASP A 34 -19.72 -6.67 -11.89
N SER A 35 -19.89 -5.36 -11.64
CA SER A 35 -19.21 -4.67 -10.54
C SER A 35 -19.74 -5.10 -9.17
N LEU A 36 -21.03 -5.39 -9.02
CA LEU A 36 -21.62 -5.90 -7.77
C LEU A 36 -21.16 -7.34 -7.49
N LEU A 37 -21.15 -8.21 -8.50
CA LEU A 37 -20.68 -9.58 -8.37
C LEU A 37 -19.17 -9.66 -8.06
N SER A 38 -18.38 -8.76 -8.61
CA SER A 38 -16.95 -8.67 -8.27
C SER A 38 -16.72 -8.16 -6.85
N ALA A 39 -17.52 -7.19 -6.38
CA ALA A 39 -17.47 -6.71 -5.00
C ALA A 39 -17.90 -7.77 -3.98
N GLU A 40 -18.96 -8.55 -4.28
CA GLU A 40 -19.39 -9.66 -3.42
C GLU A 40 -18.36 -10.79 -3.37
N ARG A 41 -17.76 -11.16 -4.50
CA ARG A 41 -16.66 -12.14 -4.54
C ARG A 41 -15.46 -11.65 -3.75
N LEU A 42 -15.11 -10.38 -3.87
CA LEU A 42 -14.02 -9.79 -3.10
C LEU A 42 -14.30 -9.86 -1.60
N LYS A 43 -15.50 -9.50 -1.15
CA LYS A 43 -15.92 -9.60 0.27
C LYS A 43 -15.84 -11.02 0.80
N ALA A 44 -16.32 -12.01 0.05
CA ALA A 44 -16.23 -13.41 0.44
C ALA A 44 -14.77 -13.88 0.55
N THR A 45 -13.91 -13.50 -0.40
CA THR A 45 -12.47 -13.81 -0.39
C THR A 45 -11.78 -13.17 0.81
N VAL A 46 -12.09 -11.92 1.11
CA VAL A 46 -11.59 -11.16 2.26
C VAL A 46 -11.92 -11.86 3.57
N ARG A 47 -13.17 -12.31 3.76
CA ARG A 47 -13.58 -13.00 5.00
C ARG A 47 -12.83 -14.32 5.20
N VAL A 48 -12.73 -15.14 4.15
CA VAL A 48 -11.97 -16.40 4.20
C VAL A 48 -10.48 -16.13 4.47
N ALA A 49 -9.93 -15.09 3.88
CA ALA A 49 -8.54 -14.69 4.10
C ALA A 49 -8.27 -14.29 5.57
N SER A 50 -9.23 -13.58 6.20
CA SER A 50 -9.13 -13.21 7.62
C SER A 50 -9.16 -14.44 8.55
N GLU A 51 -10.08 -15.37 8.31
CA GLU A 51 -10.16 -16.61 9.09
C GLU A 51 -8.88 -17.45 8.97
N ILE A 52 -8.38 -17.65 7.74
CA ILE A 52 -7.13 -18.38 7.48
C ILE A 52 -5.93 -17.68 8.14
N ALA A 53 -5.86 -16.36 8.04
CA ALA A 53 -4.75 -15.61 8.62
C ALA A 53 -4.73 -15.70 10.15
N HIS A 54 -5.90 -15.68 10.81
CA HIS A 54 -5.99 -15.89 12.26
C HIS A 54 -5.52 -17.31 12.65
N GLU A 55 -5.95 -18.33 11.91
CA GLU A 55 -5.53 -19.71 12.14
C GLU A 55 -4.04 -19.95 11.88
N LEU A 56 -3.42 -19.22 10.93
CA LEU A 56 -1.99 -19.32 10.65
C LEU A 56 -1.12 -18.54 11.66
N ASN A 57 -1.60 -17.45 12.23
CA ASN A 57 -0.84 -16.67 13.20
C ASN A 57 -0.53 -17.47 14.47
N THR A 58 -1.42 -18.34 14.92
CA THR A 58 -1.25 -19.17 16.12
C THR A 58 -0.05 -20.13 15.97
N PRO A 59 0.02 -21.02 14.96
CA PRO A 59 1.17 -21.91 14.80
C PRO A 59 2.47 -21.15 14.48
N LEU A 60 2.40 -20.05 13.74
CA LEU A 60 3.58 -19.22 13.46
C LEU A 60 4.14 -18.58 14.73
N GLY A 61 3.27 -18.12 15.63
CA GLY A 61 3.67 -17.64 16.97
C GLY A 61 4.40 -18.73 17.77
N GLY A 62 3.89 -19.95 17.76
CA GLY A 62 4.55 -21.10 18.38
C GLY A 62 5.92 -21.40 17.79
N ILE A 63 6.04 -21.43 16.45
CA ILE A 63 7.32 -21.68 15.77
C ILE A 63 8.34 -20.59 16.12
N LEU A 64 7.93 -19.32 16.14
CA LEU A 64 8.80 -18.20 16.52
C LEU A 64 9.25 -18.29 17.98
N MET A 65 8.33 -18.60 18.89
CA MET A 65 8.65 -18.77 20.31
C MET A 65 9.66 -19.89 20.53
N TYR A 66 9.40 -21.09 20.00
CA TYR A 66 10.31 -22.22 20.18
C TYR A 66 11.65 -22.02 19.47
N SER A 67 11.67 -21.41 18.29
CA SER A 67 12.93 -21.11 17.61
C SER A 67 13.76 -20.07 18.38
N HIS A 68 13.11 -19.12 19.07
CA HIS A 68 13.80 -18.14 19.90
C HIS A 68 14.41 -18.80 21.16
N LEU A 69 13.62 -19.60 21.87
CA LEU A 69 14.11 -20.36 23.03
C LEU A 69 15.31 -21.25 22.67
N LEU A 70 15.22 -21.95 21.53
CA LEU A 70 16.35 -22.77 21.06
C LEU A 70 17.59 -21.93 20.75
N LEU A 71 17.45 -20.70 20.25
CA LEU A 71 18.58 -19.80 19.98
C LEU A 71 19.19 -19.25 21.27
N GLU A 72 18.42 -19.12 22.35
CA GLU A 72 18.92 -18.75 23.69
C GLU A 72 19.69 -19.91 24.35
N ASP A 73 19.23 -21.14 24.17
CA ASP A 73 19.83 -22.33 24.73
C ASP A 73 21.09 -22.83 24.00
N LEU A 74 21.23 -22.53 22.71
CA LEU A 74 22.33 -22.98 21.89
C LEU A 74 23.56 -22.09 22.00
N ALA A 75 24.74 -22.69 22.17
CA ALA A 75 26.03 -21.99 22.11
C ALA A 75 26.22 -21.31 20.72
N GLU A 76 27.05 -20.26 20.68
CA GLU A 76 27.27 -19.49 19.44
C GLU A 76 27.90 -20.33 18.31
N ASP A 77 28.68 -21.34 18.64
CA ASP A 77 29.38 -22.26 17.75
C ASP A 77 28.61 -23.57 17.47
N ASP A 78 27.36 -23.70 17.96
CA ASP A 78 26.55 -24.89 17.75
C ASP A 78 26.22 -25.06 16.26
N GLN A 79 26.48 -26.26 15.73
CA GLN A 79 26.24 -26.63 14.31
C GLN A 79 24.76 -26.47 13.86
N HIS A 80 23.82 -26.44 14.79
CA HIS A 80 22.38 -26.32 14.50
C HIS A 80 21.90 -24.87 14.55
N ARG A 81 22.67 -23.94 15.16
CA ARG A 81 22.29 -22.54 15.34
C ARG A 81 21.91 -21.86 14.02
N GLU A 82 22.70 -22.08 12.95
CA GLU A 82 22.40 -21.51 11.62
C GLU A 82 21.05 -21.99 11.06
N LYS A 83 20.70 -23.27 11.30
CA LYS A 83 19.42 -23.84 10.85
C LYS A 83 18.25 -23.21 11.61
N ILE A 84 18.38 -23.02 12.93
CA ILE A 84 17.34 -22.38 13.75
C ILE A 84 17.17 -20.90 13.37
N VAL A 85 18.25 -20.19 13.10
CA VAL A 85 18.18 -18.80 12.57
C VAL A 85 17.42 -18.76 11.24
N LYS A 86 17.65 -19.75 10.35
CA LYS A 86 16.89 -19.84 9.08
C LYS A 86 15.40 -20.14 9.30
N ILE A 87 15.07 -21.03 10.25
CA ILE A 87 13.66 -21.33 10.61
C ILE A 87 12.98 -20.07 11.15
N ASN A 88 13.63 -19.37 12.09
CA ASN A 88 13.11 -18.12 12.67
C ASN A 88 12.84 -17.07 11.59
N LYS A 89 13.79 -16.84 10.67
CA LYS A 89 13.63 -15.93 9.54
C LYS A 89 12.47 -16.31 8.63
N LEU A 90 12.28 -17.60 8.35
CA LEU A 90 11.16 -18.09 7.52
C LEU A 90 9.82 -17.90 8.22
N ALA A 91 9.74 -18.20 9.52
CA ALA A 91 8.52 -18.00 10.31
C ALA A 91 8.13 -16.53 10.41
N HIS A 92 9.11 -15.63 10.65
CA HIS A 92 8.87 -14.17 10.59
C HIS A 92 8.35 -13.73 9.22
N ARG A 93 8.91 -14.25 8.15
CA ARG A 93 8.45 -13.96 6.79
C ARG A 93 7.01 -14.41 6.56
N CYS A 94 6.66 -15.62 7.00
CA CYS A 94 5.28 -16.11 6.93
C CYS A 94 4.32 -15.21 7.72
N LYS A 95 4.73 -14.76 8.93
CA LYS A 95 3.94 -13.84 9.75
C LYS A 95 3.66 -12.52 9.03
N ILE A 96 4.66 -11.95 8.35
CA ILE A 96 4.48 -10.72 7.54
C ILE A 96 3.48 -10.94 6.39
N ILE A 97 3.54 -12.09 5.72
CA ILE A 97 2.61 -12.42 4.62
C ILE A 97 1.18 -12.55 5.16
N VAL A 98 1.01 -13.28 6.27
CA VAL A 98 -0.29 -13.50 6.93
C VAL A 98 -0.86 -12.19 7.45
N GLN A 99 -0.02 -11.33 8.04
CA GLN A 99 -0.43 -10.00 8.48
C GLN A 99 -0.90 -9.14 7.28
N GLY A 100 -0.15 -9.14 6.18
CA GLY A 100 -0.57 -8.43 4.96
C GLY A 100 -1.90 -8.94 4.39
N LEU A 101 -2.22 -10.22 4.56
CA LEU A 101 -3.50 -10.79 4.17
C LEU A 101 -4.64 -10.36 5.12
N LEU A 102 -4.37 -10.29 6.43
CA LEU A 102 -5.29 -9.74 7.43
C LEU A 102 -5.60 -8.27 7.17
N ASP A 103 -4.57 -7.48 6.92
CA ASP A 103 -4.70 -6.04 6.68
C ASP A 103 -5.52 -5.75 5.42
N PHE A 104 -5.41 -6.63 4.40
CA PHE A 104 -6.27 -6.58 3.22
C PHE A 104 -7.72 -7.00 3.55
N ALA A 105 -7.90 -7.89 4.52
CA ALA A 105 -9.19 -8.46 4.90
C ALA A 105 -9.98 -7.59 5.91
N HIS A 106 -9.30 -6.80 6.74
CA HIS A 106 -9.97 -5.97 7.74
C HIS A 106 -10.53 -4.69 7.10
N GLU A 107 -11.84 -4.66 6.92
CA GLU A 107 -12.63 -3.44 6.68
C GLU A 107 -12.92 -2.71 8.01
N GLU A 108 -11.97 -2.66 8.94
CA GLU A 108 -12.20 -1.84 10.15
C GLU A 108 -12.31 -0.38 9.72
N THR A 109 -13.46 0.21 10.02
CA THR A 109 -13.64 1.65 9.89
C THR A 109 -12.61 2.33 10.80
N PRO A 110 -11.80 3.24 10.27
CA PRO A 110 -10.83 3.95 11.09
C PRO A 110 -11.54 4.57 12.30
N HIS A 111 -10.98 4.42 13.49
CA HIS A 111 -11.41 5.19 14.65
C HIS A 111 -10.69 6.54 14.57
N PRO A 112 -11.30 7.55 13.96
CA PRO A 112 -10.61 8.79 13.66
C PRO A 112 -10.27 9.52 14.96
N LYS A 113 -8.98 9.61 15.23
CA LYS A 113 -8.39 10.44 16.28
C LYS A 113 -7.59 11.56 15.62
N SER A 114 -7.30 12.61 16.36
CA SER A 114 -6.34 13.61 15.92
C SER A 114 -4.93 13.01 15.92
N VAL A 115 -4.33 12.86 14.75
CA VAL A 115 -3.04 12.21 14.55
C VAL A 115 -2.00 13.22 14.06
N GLN A 116 -0.82 13.21 14.68
CA GLN A 116 0.33 14.00 14.26
C GLN A 116 1.25 13.17 13.35
N ILE A 117 1.22 13.42 12.07
CA ILE A 117 2.01 12.68 11.06
C ILE A 117 3.50 12.71 11.35
N ASN A 118 4.06 13.87 11.71
CA ASN A 118 5.47 14.00 12.02
C ASN A 118 5.90 13.13 13.21
N ARG A 119 5.01 12.89 14.18
CA ARG A 119 5.28 12.01 15.31
C ARG A 119 5.37 10.56 14.84
N ILE A 120 4.42 10.11 14.03
CA ILE A 120 4.44 8.74 13.48
C ILE A 120 5.72 8.52 12.67
N LEU A 121 6.07 9.43 11.77
CA LEU A 121 7.27 9.31 10.94
C LEU A 121 8.53 9.18 11.81
N ARG A 122 8.70 10.00 12.86
CA ARG A 122 9.85 9.89 13.77
C ARG A 122 9.87 8.55 14.51
N ASN A 123 8.72 8.07 14.99
CA ASN A 123 8.62 6.77 15.66
C ASN A 123 9.00 5.62 14.72
N VAL A 124 8.48 5.63 13.49
CA VAL A 124 8.80 4.61 12.48
C VAL A 124 10.28 4.62 12.11
N ILE A 125 10.87 5.80 11.92
CA ILE A 125 12.32 5.94 11.64
C ILE A 125 13.12 5.34 12.80
N GLY A 126 12.83 5.73 14.05
CA GLY A 126 13.54 5.22 15.23
C GLY A 126 13.39 3.70 15.40
N PHE A 127 12.20 3.16 15.11
CA PHE A 127 11.98 1.71 15.13
C PHE A 127 12.77 0.96 14.04
N LEU A 128 12.93 1.57 12.87
CA LEU A 128 13.59 0.95 11.72
C LEU A 128 15.09 1.27 11.64
N GLU A 129 15.65 2.15 12.49
CA GLU A 129 17.04 2.60 12.41
C GLU A 129 18.04 1.44 12.46
N ASP A 130 17.78 0.44 13.32
CA ASP A 130 18.61 -0.77 13.44
C ASP A 130 18.26 -1.87 12.41
N HIS A 131 17.27 -1.63 11.56
CA HIS A 131 16.86 -2.65 10.61
C HIS A 131 17.93 -2.90 9.54
N VAL A 132 18.26 -4.16 9.30
CA VAL A 132 19.34 -4.58 8.40
C VAL A 132 19.30 -3.97 7.00
N LEU A 133 18.10 -3.67 6.47
CA LEU A 133 17.90 -3.06 5.16
C LEU A 133 18.26 -1.57 5.13
N LEU A 134 18.30 -0.90 6.27
CA LEU A 134 18.54 0.55 6.38
C LEU A 134 19.97 0.90 6.79
N ARG A 135 20.79 -0.06 7.18
CA ARG A 135 22.15 0.16 7.72
C ARG A 135 23.07 1.04 6.87
N ASN A 136 22.91 1.00 5.53
CA ASN A 136 23.74 1.76 4.60
C ASN A 136 22.90 2.72 3.77
N ILE A 137 21.72 3.10 4.24
CA ILE A 137 20.83 4.06 3.62
C ILE A 137 20.85 5.33 4.45
N THR A 138 21.08 6.46 3.80
CA THR A 138 21.00 7.76 4.45
C THR A 138 19.54 8.19 4.53
N ILE A 139 19.01 8.37 5.73
CA ILE A 139 17.66 8.91 5.92
C ILE A 139 17.76 10.42 6.13
N GLN A 140 17.04 11.17 5.31
CA GLN A 140 16.91 12.62 5.41
C GLN A 140 15.46 12.97 5.72
N THR A 141 15.25 13.96 6.60
CA THR A 141 13.90 14.41 6.97
C THR A 141 13.78 15.92 6.80
N ASP A 142 12.72 16.33 6.13
CA ASP A 142 12.31 17.72 5.90
C ASP A 142 10.83 17.83 6.34
N LEU A 143 10.63 17.90 7.66
CA LEU A 143 9.30 17.81 8.28
C LEU A 143 8.86 19.19 8.75
N ASP A 144 7.78 19.72 8.17
CA ASP A 144 7.19 20.99 8.57
C ASP A 144 6.79 20.96 10.08
N PRO A 145 7.44 21.76 10.93
CA PRO A 145 7.13 21.76 12.37
C PRO A 145 5.73 22.29 12.70
N ALA A 146 5.11 23.02 11.78
CA ALA A 146 3.77 23.59 11.92
C ALA A 146 2.67 22.72 11.26
N LEU A 147 3.01 21.47 10.87
CA LEU A 147 2.09 20.58 10.19
C LEU A 147 0.83 20.32 11.03
N PRO A 148 -0.39 20.57 10.49
CA PRO A 148 -1.63 20.31 11.19
C PRO A 148 -1.82 18.80 11.44
N VAL A 149 -2.69 18.47 12.38
CA VAL A 149 -3.14 17.10 12.62
C VAL A 149 -4.07 16.64 11.51
N VAL A 150 -4.15 15.34 11.32
CA VAL A 150 -5.12 14.69 10.43
C VAL A 150 -6.09 13.84 11.26
N ALA A 151 -7.30 13.63 10.76
CA ALA A 151 -8.22 12.69 11.37
C ALA A 151 -7.91 11.28 10.84
N GLY A 152 -7.54 10.35 11.73
CA GLY A 152 -7.15 9.02 11.28
C GLY A 152 -6.86 8.03 12.38
N ASP A 153 -6.51 6.82 11.97
CA ASP A 153 -6.02 5.74 12.82
C ASP A 153 -4.48 5.72 12.78
N GLU A 154 -3.86 5.94 13.93
CA GLU A 154 -2.40 6.03 14.07
C GLU A 154 -1.72 4.73 13.61
N ASN A 155 -2.24 3.56 13.97
CA ASN A 155 -1.64 2.27 13.64
C ASN A 155 -1.70 2.00 12.13
N GLN A 156 -2.83 2.33 11.49
CA GLN A 156 -2.96 2.17 10.04
C GLN A 156 -2.01 3.11 9.28
N LEU A 157 -1.87 4.37 9.73
CA LEU A 157 -0.95 5.32 9.11
C LEU A 157 0.52 4.93 9.37
N GLU A 158 0.85 4.43 10.56
CA GLU A 158 2.17 3.88 10.86
C GLU A 158 2.52 2.74 9.89
N GLN A 159 1.59 1.82 9.65
CA GLN A 159 1.75 0.73 8.70
C GLN A 159 2.02 1.23 7.27
N VAL A 160 1.35 2.30 6.83
CA VAL A 160 1.63 2.93 5.52
C VAL A 160 3.09 3.36 5.44
N PHE A 161 3.60 4.07 6.46
CA PHE A 161 4.97 4.58 6.45
C PHE A 161 6.01 3.46 6.56
N VAL A 162 5.78 2.45 7.41
CA VAL A 162 6.64 1.25 7.48
C VAL A 162 6.74 0.58 6.12
N ASN A 163 5.62 0.35 5.44
CA ASN A 163 5.60 -0.28 4.11
C ASN A 163 6.34 0.56 3.07
N LEU A 164 6.17 1.88 3.05
CA LEU A 164 6.85 2.76 2.10
C LEU A 164 8.36 2.80 2.35
N ILE A 165 8.80 2.94 3.60
CA ILE A 165 10.21 2.98 3.97
C ILE A 165 10.90 1.65 3.62
N ILE A 166 10.28 0.52 3.94
CA ILE A 166 10.82 -0.81 3.58
C ILE A 166 10.86 -1.01 2.06
N ASN A 167 9.84 -0.55 1.32
CA ASN A 167 9.85 -0.62 -0.13
C ASN A 167 10.96 0.23 -0.74
N ALA A 168 11.18 1.45 -0.24
CA ALA A 168 12.26 2.33 -0.63
C ALA A 168 13.62 1.68 -0.35
N ALA A 169 13.82 1.12 0.84
CA ALA A 169 15.06 0.41 1.20
C ALA A 169 15.36 -0.78 0.26
N GLN A 170 14.34 -1.53 -0.08
CA GLN A 170 14.45 -2.66 -1.00
C GLN A 170 14.75 -2.24 -2.44
N SER A 171 14.23 -1.08 -2.89
CA SER A 171 14.49 -0.54 -4.24
C SER A 171 15.93 -0.06 -4.43
N MET A 172 16.56 0.35 -3.33
CA MET A 172 17.93 0.86 -3.28
C MET A 172 18.99 -0.23 -3.11
N ASP A 173 18.59 -1.50 -2.96
CA ASP A 173 19.50 -2.66 -2.74
C ASP A 173 20.55 -2.40 -1.63
N GLY A 174 20.09 -1.72 -0.57
CA GLY A 174 20.87 -1.44 0.63
C GLY A 174 21.84 -0.25 0.56
N ARG A 175 21.79 0.59 -0.48
CA ARG A 175 22.59 1.83 -0.57
C ARG A 175 21.79 2.92 -1.28
N GLY A 176 21.73 4.11 -0.68
CA GLY A 176 21.05 5.24 -1.28
C GLY A 176 20.60 6.25 -0.23
N THR A 177 19.73 7.15 -0.67
CA THR A 177 19.12 8.17 0.21
C THR A 177 17.62 8.03 0.16
N LEU A 178 17.02 7.96 1.34
CA LEU A 178 15.58 8.06 1.57
C LEU A 178 15.28 9.42 2.15
N THR A 179 14.46 10.22 1.48
CA THR A 179 14.02 11.52 1.98
C THR A 179 12.55 11.49 2.32
N LEU A 180 12.20 11.91 3.53
CA LEU A 180 10.83 12.06 4.00
C LEU A 180 10.52 13.54 4.17
N ARG A 181 9.49 14.03 3.48
CA ARG A 181 9.03 15.41 3.55
C ARG A 181 7.60 15.49 3.99
N THR A 182 7.28 16.54 4.74
CA THR A 182 5.89 16.87 5.05
C THR A 182 5.67 18.36 4.88
N GLU A 183 4.54 18.73 4.32
CA GLU A 183 4.14 20.10 4.15
C GLU A 183 2.62 20.26 4.20
N LEU A 184 2.13 21.45 4.49
CA LEU A 184 0.73 21.80 4.33
C LEU A 184 0.52 22.38 2.92
N ALA A 185 -0.25 21.69 2.09
CA ALA A 185 -0.74 22.23 0.83
C ALA A 185 -1.93 23.16 1.13
N SER A 186 -1.63 24.44 1.39
CA SER A 186 -2.58 25.42 1.96
C SER A 186 -3.74 25.75 1.02
N ASP A 187 -3.56 25.61 -0.29
CA ASP A 187 -4.57 25.81 -1.34
C ASP A 187 -5.73 24.83 -1.26
N VAL A 188 -5.46 23.61 -0.76
CA VAL A 188 -6.44 22.51 -0.67
C VAL A 188 -6.64 22.00 0.76
N ASN A 189 -6.04 22.65 1.75
CA ASN A 189 -6.07 22.27 3.18
C ASN A 189 -5.75 20.77 3.39
N GLN A 190 -4.67 20.32 2.79
CA GLN A 190 -4.22 18.91 2.87
C GLN A 190 -2.79 18.83 3.40
N VAL A 191 -2.56 17.86 4.26
CA VAL A 191 -1.22 17.42 4.65
C VAL A 191 -0.65 16.60 3.52
N ARG A 192 0.47 17.05 2.94
CA ARG A 192 1.24 16.35 1.93
C ARG A 192 2.44 15.67 2.58
N ILE A 193 2.60 14.39 2.30
CA ILE A 193 3.71 13.58 2.78
C ILE A 193 4.40 12.96 1.57
N GLU A 194 5.70 13.11 1.46
CA GLU A 194 6.51 12.54 0.39
C GLU A 194 7.54 11.58 0.94
N CYS A 195 7.66 10.45 0.27
CA CYS A 195 8.70 9.45 0.49
C CYS A 195 9.49 9.30 -0.82
N LEU A 196 10.71 9.85 -0.86
CA LEU A 196 11.58 9.86 -2.03
C LEU A 196 12.73 8.87 -1.82
N ASP A 197 12.92 7.95 -2.75
CA ASP A 197 14.06 7.04 -2.76
C ASP A 197 14.94 7.26 -4.00
N THR A 198 16.22 6.94 -3.88
CA THR A 198 17.19 6.96 -4.99
C THR A 198 17.41 5.55 -5.57
N GLY A 199 16.40 4.72 -5.54
CA GLY A 199 16.47 3.31 -5.94
C GLY A 199 16.39 3.08 -7.44
N CYS A 200 16.09 1.85 -7.83
CA CYS A 200 16.03 1.43 -9.23
C CYS A 200 14.88 2.04 -10.04
N GLY A 201 13.93 2.72 -9.38
CA GLY A 201 12.75 3.29 -10.02
C GLY A 201 11.79 2.25 -10.60
N ILE A 202 10.71 2.75 -11.18
CA ILE A 202 9.60 1.96 -11.74
C ILE A 202 9.49 2.32 -13.22
N THR A 203 9.27 1.32 -14.08
CA THR A 203 9.04 1.55 -15.51
C THR A 203 7.61 2.00 -15.76
N ASP A 204 7.37 2.78 -16.81
CA ASP A 204 6.04 3.28 -17.20
C ASP A 204 5.01 2.15 -17.35
N GLU A 205 5.44 0.99 -17.87
CA GLU A 205 4.62 -0.21 -18.01
C GLU A 205 4.03 -0.70 -16.67
N HIS A 206 4.76 -0.50 -15.58
CA HIS A 206 4.38 -0.98 -14.26
C HIS A 206 3.63 0.07 -13.43
N LEU A 207 3.83 1.37 -13.70
CA LEU A 207 3.25 2.47 -12.91
C LEU A 207 1.72 2.35 -12.72
N GLY A 208 1.02 1.94 -13.79
CA GLY A 208 -0.44 1.76 -13.74
C GLY A 208 -0.91 0.58 -12.88
N ARG A 209 0.00 -0.31 -12.47
CA ARG A 209 -0.34 -1.58 -11.82
C ARG A 209 0.20 -1.73 -10.41
N ILE A 210 1.09 -0.83 -9.95
CA ILE A 210 1.78 -1.00 -8.66
C ILE A 210 0.85 -1.05 -7.45
N PHE A 211 -0.36 -0.52 -7.57
CA PHE A 211 -1.40 -0.57 -6.53
C PHE A 211 -2.35 -1.77 -6.67
N GLU A 212 -2.20 -2.60 -7.72
CA GLU A 212 -2.95 -3.85 -7.84
C GLU A 212 -2.48 -4.86 -6.79
N PRO A 213 -3.40 -5.53 -6.07
CA PRO A 213 -3.03 -6.59 -5.15
C PRO A 213 -2.22 -7.69 -5.85
N PHE A 214 -1.20 -8.22 -5.16
CA PHE A 214 -0.28 -9.25 -5.63
C PHE A 214 0.64 -8.86 -6.78
N PHE A 215 0.57 -7.62 -7.27
CA PHE A 215 1.50 -7.15 -8.29
C PHE A 215 2.89 -6.91 -7.68
N THR A 216 3.90 -7.54 -8.25
CA THR A 216 5.30 -7.36 -7.84
C THR A 216 6.24 -7.63 -9.01
N THR A 217 7.26 -6.79 -9.13
CA THR A 217 8.39 -6.99 -10.05
C THR A 217 9.58 -7.67 -9.36
N LYS A 218 9.49 -7.86 -8.04
CA LYS A 218 10.53 -8.52 -7.23
C LYS A 218 10.49 -10.03 -7.45
N LYS A 219 11.67 -10.70 -7.42
CA LYS A 219 11.76 -12.16 -7.52
C LYS A 219 10.84 -12.83 -6.49
N LYS A 220 10.33 -14.04 -6.82
CA LYS A 220 9.33 -14.81 -6.05
C LYS A 220 9.55 -14.84 -4.52
N ASP A 221 10.76 -14.55 -4.07
CA ASP A 221 11.14 -14.62 -2.65
C ASP A 221 11.28 -13.26 -1.95
N LYS A 222 11.07 -12.13 -2.62
CA LYS A 222 11.36 -10.80 -2.05
C LYS A 222 10.17 -9.82 -1.98
N GLY A 223 8.98 -10.21 -2.44
CA GLY A 223 7.81 -9.32 -2.38
C GLY A 223 6.49 -10.08 -2.46
N THR A 224 5.54 -9.73 -1.60
CA THR A 224 4.17 -10.29 -1.60
C THR A 224 3.26 -9.60 -2.62
N GLY A 225 3.63 -8.40 -3.08
CA GLY A 225 2.77 -7.56 -3.92
C GLY A 225 1.56 -6.95 -3.20
N LEU A 226 1.49 -7.06 -1.87
CA LEU A 226 0.36 -6.55 -1.07
C LEU A 226 0.65 -5.18 -0.43
N GLY A 227 1.91 -4.84 -0.16
CA GLY A 227 2.25 -3.65 0.63
C GLY A 227 1.70 -2.35 0.06
N LEU A 228 1.88 -2.08 -1.24
CA LEU A 228 1.41 -0.84 -1.86
C LEU A 228 -0.12 -0.80 -2.03
N SER A 229 -0.76 -1.93 -2.30
CA SER A 229 -2.23 -2.00 -2.36
C SER A 229 -2.87 -1.74 -1.00
N ILE A 230 -2.26 -2.24 0.09
CA ILE A 230 -2.67 -1.95 1.47
C ILE A 230 -2.50 -0.46 1.78
N CYS A 231 -1.33 0.12 1.47
CA CYS A 231 -1.09 1.55 1.66
C CYS A 231 -2.16 2.40 0.95
N HIS A 232 -2.42 2.10 -0.31
CA HIS A 232 -3.42 2.80 -1.12
C HIS A 232 -4.82 2.70 -0.50
N GLY A 233 -5.23 1.49 -0.05
CA GLY A 233 -6.51 1.28 0.62
C GLY A 233 -6.63 2.02 1.96
N ILE A 234 -5.57 2.03 2.78
CA ILE A 234 -5.55 2.78 4.04
C ILE A 234 -5.70 4.27 3.77
N VAL A 235 -4.89 4.83 2.86
CA VAL A 235 -4.95 6.26 2.51
C VAL A 235 -6.33 6.66 2.00
N GLN A 236 -6.96 5.86 1.15
CA GLN A 236 -8.32 6.10 0.66
C GLN A 236 -9.37 6.09 1.79
N ARG A 237 -9.29 5.16 2.74
CA ARG A 237 -10.19 5.12 3.90
C ARG A 237 -10.04 6.36 4.81
N HIS A 238 -8.88 7.01 4.79
CA HIS A 238 -8.62 8.27 5.48
C HIS A 238 -9.03 9.50 4.64
N GLY A 239 -9.78 9.33 3.54
CA GLY A 239 -10.20 10.41 2.66
C GLY A 239 -9.05 11.04 1.86
N GLY A 240 -7.91 10.37 1.81
CA GLY A 240 -6.72 10.84 1.14
C GLY A 240 -6.51 10.28 -0.26
N THR A 241 -5.40 10.68 -0.86
CA THR A 241 -4.92 10.18 -2.15
C THR A 241 -3.45 9.78 -2.07
N MET A 242 -3.07 8.76 -2.83
CA MET A 242 -1.69 8.31 -2.96
C MET A 242 -1.30 8.27 -4.44
N THR A 243 -0.20 8.91 -4.78
CA THR A 243 0.33 8.97 -6.14
C THR A 243 1.81 8.57 -6.14
N VAL A 244 2.34 8.27 -7.32
CA VAL A 244 3.76 7.93 -7.51
C VAL A 244 4.29 8.65 -8.75
N GLU A 245 5.49 9.18 -8.62
CA GLU A 245 6.32 9.66 -9.73
C GLU A 245 7.62 8.87 -9.71
N SER A 246 7.94 8.23 -10.82
CA SER A 246 9.14 7.40 -10.89
C SER A 246 9.62 7.25 -12.33
N SER A 247 10.93 7.09 -12.48
CA SER A 247 11.56 6.72 -13.73
C SER A 247 12.64 5.68 -13.48
N LYS A 248 12.77 4.71 -14.38
CA LYS A 248 13.75 3.64 -14.24
C LYS A 248 15.17 4.22 -14.05
N GLY A 249 15.83 3.83 -12.95
CA GLY A 249 17.17 4.24 -12.59
C GLY A 249 17.27 5.62 -11.91
N GLN A 250 16.15 6.31 -11.67
CA GLN A 250 16.11 7.62 -11.02
C GLN A 250 15.41 7.63 -9.65
N GLY A 251 15.00 6.46 -9.17
CA GLY A 251 14.26 6.33 -7.93
C GLY A 251 12.76 6.56 -8.08
N SER A 252 12.08 6.71 -6.95
CA SER A 252 10.63 6.91 -6.91
C SER A 252 10.27 7.94 -5.84
N THR A 253 9.20 8.69 -6.11
CA THR A 253 8.57 9.59 -5.14
C THR A 253 7.13 9.16 -4.94
N PHE A 254 6.84 8.64 -3.76
CA PHE A 254 5.46 8.38 -3.34
C PHE A 254 4.92 9.59 -2.59
N THR A 255 3.80 10.12 -3.05
CA THR A 255 3.14 11.28 -2.44
C THR A 255 1.80 10.86 -1.87
N ILE A 256 1.59 11.11 -0.58
CA ILE A 256 0.32 10.94 0.13
C ILE A 256 -0.25 12.33 0.42
N ARG A 257 -1.55 12.50 0.22
CA ARG A 257 -2.31 13.68 0.65
C ARG A 257 -3.43 13.25 1.54
N LEU A 258 -3.52 13.84 2.73
CA LEU A 258 -4.57 13.58 3.71
C LEU A 258 -5.28 14.89 4.04
N PRO A 259 -6.61 14.90 4.24
CA PRO A 259 -7.30 16.09 4.71
C PRO A 259 -6.72 16.55 6.06
N ALA A 260 -6.34 17.81 6.16
CA ALA A 260 -6.01 18.41 7.46
C ALA A 260 -7.28 18.44 8.32
N ALA A 261 -7.18 18.00 9.58
CA ALA A 261 -8.29 18.16 10.50
C ALA A 261 -8.49 19.64 10.77
N GLU A 262 -9.71 20.12 10.67
CA GLU A 262 -10.05 21.43 11.19
C GLU A 262 -9.74 21.41 12.70
N MET A 263 -8.89 22.34 13.15
CA MET A 263 -8.75 22.56 14.58
C MET A 263 -10.10 23.09 15.07
N ASP A 264 -10.87 22.24 15.73
CA ASP A 264 -11.95 22.71 16.58
C ASP A 264 -11.30 23.63 17.64
N LEU A 265 -11.28 24.92 17.34
CA LEU A 265 -11.02 25.91 18.34
C LEU A 265 -12.19 25.81 19.31
N ALA A 266 -12.04 24.98 20.35
CA ALA A 266 -12.96 24.93 21.46
C ALA A 266 -13.31 26.38 21.83
N PRO A 267 -14.59 26.75 21.97
CA PRO A 267 -14.98 28.11 22.31
C PRO A 267 -14.22 28.46 23.58
N ARG A 268 -13.43 29.54 23.52
CA ARG A 268 -12.87 30.18 24.71
C ARG A 268 -14.02 30.36 25.68
N ALA A 269 -13.99 29.62 26.78
CA ALA A 269 -14.88 29.86 27.88
C ALA A 269 -14.77 31.36 28.24
N GLU A 270 -15.79 32.13 27.89
CA GLU A 270 -15.99 33.44 28.46
C GLU A 270 -16.03 33.27 29.99
N GLN A 271 -14.93 33.61 30.62
CA GLN A 271 -14.96 33.86 32.07
C GLN A 271 -15.90 35.03 32.28
N ALA A 272 -17.14 34.69 32.62
CA ALA A 272 -18.08 35.67 33.16
C ALA A 272 -17.46 36.22 34.45
N VAL A 273 -16.93 37.41 34.34
CA VAL A 273 -16.63 38.23 35.50
C VAL A 273 -18.00 38.68 36.06
N THR A 274 -18.46 37.99 37.11
CA THR A 274 -19.58 38.49 37.92
C THR A 274 -18.99 39.44 38.96
N LEU A 275 -19.41 40.71 38.86
CA LEU A 275 -19.24 41.76 39.88
C LEU A 275 -20.07 41.45 41.11
#